data_d5dd3fa39d1f27c00fab0b0e4119e018
#
_entry.id   d5dd3fa39d1f27c00fab0b0e4119e018
#
_cell.length_a   1.000
_cell.length_b   1.000
_cell.length_c   1.000
_cell.angle_alpha   90.00
_cell.angle_beta   90.00
_cell.angle_gamma   90.00
#
_symmetry.space_group_name_H-M   'P 1'
#
loop_
_entity.id
_entity.type
_entity.pdbx_description
1 polymer ?
#
loop_
_entity_poly.entity_id
_entity_poly.type
_entity_poly.pdbx_seq_one_letter_code
_entity_poly.pdbx_strand_id
1 'polypeptide(L)'
;MRIRIFVGTGGVGKTSVAAAGALKTALGGEKCLVLTIDPARRLRTALGIASGGPQGGLDQRIPLEAFGGTGELWSALLDVATSLNRAVLSYAEPKQAKAIFEHPIYHVLLESMAGMQELMAVERIDHALADGFEEIFIDTAPSRHAFEFVDKPEFFAELVSFPLVRLVGRTYHWWERLGMARLGRRSFELYGRVEGMLGASLSRQILDFFSIFRGIAEGYARRAKRTLALLRNPQASSFVIVTTPFKANRDGEYFWEELRKRKFPVGALVVNRVWPRFDVSLDPDAPLVLRDTVAWYQNVSQAHQQKWEQTSAAFAGRIRTLTQVPELSEDIDGLAA
;
A
#
# COMPACT_ATOMS: atom_id res chain seq x y z
N MET A 1 2.75 5.76 -18.06
CA MET A 1 2.91 5.57 -16.61
C MET A 1 2.18 4.31 -16.19
N ARG A 2 2.81 3.49 -15.34
CA ARG A 2 2.30 2.19 -14.88
C ARG A 2 2.37 2.11 -13.37
N ILE A 3 1.38 1.45 -12.75
CA ILE A 3 1.36 1.20 -11.31
C ILE A 3 1.30 -0.31 -11.09
N ARG A 4 2.24 -0.87 -10.31
CA ARG A 4 2.23 -2.28 -9.92
C ARG A 4 2.03 -2.40 -8.43
N ILE A 5 1.01 -3.14 -8.01
CA ILE A 5 0.63 -3.30 -6.61
C ILE A 5 0.87 -4.74 -6.19
N PHE A 6 1.75 -4.96 -5.22
CA PHE A 6 2.12 -6.28 -4.74
C PHE A 6 1.29 -6.67 -3.52
N VAL A 7 0.51 -7.73 -3.65
CA VAL A 7 -0.36 -8.26 -2.61
C VAL A 7 0.00 -9.71 -2.29
N GLY A 8 -0.23 -10.14 -1.06
CA GLY A 8 0.07 -11.48 -0.60
C GLY A 8 0.17 -11.56 0.92
N THR A 9 0.25 -12.77 1.47
CA THR A 9 0.36 -12.99 2.91
C THR A 9 1.72 -12.59 3.47
N GLY A 10 1.86 -12.63 4.80
CA GLY A 10 3.13 -12.30 5.47
C GLY A 10 4.25 -13.27 5.11
N GLY A 11 5.47 -12.74 4.92
CA GLY A 11 6.68 -13.54 4.71
C GLY A 11 6.85 -14.17 3.33
N VAL A 12 6.00 -13.84 2.35
CA VAL A 12 6.10 -14.40 0.99
C VAL A 12 7.11 -13.69 0.08
N GLY A 13 7.72 -12.59 0.55
CA GLY A 13 8.73 -11.84 -0.21
C GLY A 13 8.17 -10.73 -1.11
N LYS A 14 6.98 -10.16 -0.80
CA LYS A 14 6.40 -9.03 -1.57
C LYS A 14 7.39 -7.89 -1.77
N THR A 15 7.99 -7.43 -0.68
CA THR A 15 8.95 -6.33 -0.68
C THR A 15 10.14 -6.60 -1.59
N SER A 16 10.73 -7.80 -1.51
CA SER A 16 11.86 -8.20 -2.36
C SER A 16 11.48 -8.26 -3.84
N VAL A 17 10.31 -8.85 -4.15
CA VAL A 17 9.82 -8.94 -5.54
C VAL A 17 9.48 -7.56 -6.09
N ALA A 18 8.91 -6.66 -5.28
CA ALA A 18 8.62 -5.28 -5.67
C ALA A 18 9.92 -4.50 -5.94
N ALA A 19 10.90 -4.60 -5.03
CA ALA A 19 12.21 -3.97 -5.17
C ALA A 19 12.97 -4.47 -6.41
N ALA A 20 13.01 -5.79 -6.63
CA ALA A 20 13.64 -6.40 -7.80
C ALA A 20 12.96 -5.98 -9.11
N GLY A 21 11.63 -5.91 -9.13
CA GLY A 21 10.87 -5.41 -10.28
C GLY A 21 11.21 -3.96 -10.61
N ALA A 22 11.26 -3.10 -9.61
CA ALA A 22 11.61 -1.70 -9.78
C ALA A 22 13.07 -1.51 -10.20
N LEU A 23 14.00 -2.24 -9.59
CA LEU A 23 15.40 -2.23 -9.97
C LEU A 23 15.58 -2.62 -11.44
N LYS A 24 14.97 -3.73 -11.87
CA LYS A 24 15.01 -4.18 -13.27
C LYS A 24 14.51 -3.12 -14.24
N THR A 25 13.40 -2.45 -13.89
CA THR A 25 12.80 -1.41 -14.74
C THR A 25 13.69 -0.16 -14.80
N ALA A 26 14.25 0.25 -13.66
CA ALA A 26 15.16 1.39 -13.59
C ALA A 26 16.50 1.12 -14.30
N LEU A 27 17.04 -0.10 -14.23
CA LEU A 27 18.20 -0.49 -15.03
C LEU A 27 17.93 -0.41 -16.52
N GLY A 28 16.67 -0.59 -16.95
CA GLY A 28 16.20 -0.42 -18.32
C GLY A 28 16.02 1.02 -18.78
N GLY A 29 16.31 2.02 -17.94
CA GLY A 29 16.30 3.44 -18.28
C GLY A 29 15.07 4.24 -17.81
N GLU A 30 14.12 3.61 -17.09
CA GLU A 30 12.91 4.29 -16.61
C GLU A 30 13.11 4.94 -15.23
N LYS A 31 12.35 6.00 -14.96
CA LYS A 31 12.26 6.64 -13.63
C LYS A 31 11.22 5.94 -12.78
N CYS A 32 11.67 5.17 -11.78
CA CYS A 32 10.83 4.30 -10.97
C CYS A 32 10.80 4.71 -9.50
N LEU A 33 9.64 4.49 -8.86
CA LEU A 33 9.46 4.63 -7.41
C LEU A 33 9.02 3.31 -6.80
N VAL A 34 9.70 2.88 -5.73
CA VAL A 34 9.18 1.84 -4.82
C VAL A 34 8.59 2.50 -3.60
N LEU A 35 7.29 2.37 -3.43
CA LEU A 35 6.54 2.89 -2.29
C LEU A 35 6.13 1.73 -1.39
N THR A 36 6.59 1.69 -0.13
CA THR A 36 6.05 0.74 0.85
C THR A 36 5.00 1.40 1.73
N ILE A 37 3.86 0.72 1.84
CA ILE A 37 2.79 1.05 2.77
C ILE A 37 2.97 0.27 4.09
N ASP A 38 3.79 -0.78 4.08
CA ASP A 38 4.11 -1.56 5.29
C ASP A 38 5.01 -0.75 6.23
N PRO A 39 4.60 -0.52 7.50
CA PRO A 39 5.41 0.19 8.49
C PRO A 39 6.70 -0.55 8.88
N ALA A 40 6.80 -1.84 8.56
CA ALA A 40 7.95 -2.68 8.91
C ALA A 40 9.13 -2.45 7.95
N ARG A 41 9.82 -1.40 7.99
CA ARG A 41 11.07 -0.94 7.31
C ARG A 41 11.83 -1.96 6.42
N ARG A 42 11.19 -3.04 5.98
CA ARG A 42 11.78 -4.14 5.19
C ARG A 42 12.29 -3.69 3.83
N LEU A 43 11.65 -2.68 3.24
CA LEU A 43 12.10 -2.12 1.97
C LEU A 43 13.50 -1.52 2.08
N ARG A 44 13.84 -0.88 3.20
CA ARG A 44 15.17 -0.30 3.39
C ARG A 44 16.25 -1.38 3.39
N THR A 45 16.00 -2.50 4.07
CA THR A 45 16.92 -3.65 4.08
C THR A 45 17.04 -4.25 2.67
N ALA A 46 15.94 -4.49 1.98
CA ALA A 46 15.94 -5.07 0.64
C ALA A 46 16.66 -4.19 -0.41
N LEU A 47 16.72 -2.88 -0.20
CA LEU A 47 17.42 -1.93 -1.08
C LEU A 47 18.80 -1.52 -0.55
N GLY A 48 19.27 -2.10 0.56
CA GLY A 48 20.57 -1.76 1.15
C GLY A 48 20.67 -0.32 1.66
N ILE A 49 19.53 0.30 2.03
CA ILE A 49 19.49 1.69 2.47
C ILE A 49 19.92 1.79 3.94
N ALA A 50 21.02 2.49 4.21
CA ALA A 50 21.55 2.68 5.56
C ALA A 50 20.53 3.33 6.51
N SER A 51 20.57 2.94 7.80
CA SER A 51 19.60 3.35 8.84
C SER A 51 19.65 4.84 9.24
N GLY A 52 20.43 5.68 8.57
CA GLY A 52 20.69 7.08 8.90
C GLY A 52 20.18 8.12 7.90
N GLY A 53 19.40 7.73 6.89
CA GLY A 53 18.82 8.70 5.93
C GLY A 53 17.78 9.61 6.57
N PRO A 54 17.38 10.73 5.89
CA PRO A 54 16.47 11.73 6.44
C PRO A 54 15.24 11.06 7.02
N GLN A 55 14.95 11.36 8.29
CA GLN A 55 13.73 10.93 8.95
C GLN A 55 12.55 11.68 8.32
N GLY A 56 11.49 10.95 7.98
CA GLY A 56 10.21 11.54 7.60
C GLY A 56 9.89 11.50 6.12
N GLY A 57 9.51 10.32 5.58
CA GLY A 57 8.69 10.19 4.35
C GLY A 57 9.24 10.83 3.07
N LEU A 58 10.51 11.25 3.05
CA LEU A 58 11.15 11.81 1.87
C LEU A 58 11.59 10.70 0.92
N ASP A 59 11.39 10.92 -0.37
CA ASP A 59 11.85 10.03 -1.41
C ASP A 59 13.38 10.01 -1.41
N GLN A 60 13.93 8.80 -1.40
CA GLN A 60 15.39 8.60 -1.46
C GLN A 60 15.77 8.01 -2.81
N ARG A 61 16.65 8.71 -3.53
CA ARG A 61 17.26 8.15 -4.75
C ARG A 61 18.23 7.04 -4.39
N ILE A 62 18.13 5.93 -5.10
CA ILE A 62 19.02 4.79 -4.97
C ILE A 62 20.07 4.86 -6.08
N PRO A 63 21.35 4.86 -5.76
CA PRO A 63 22.42 4.93 -6.77
C PRO A 63 22.42 3.64 -7.62
N LEU A 64 22.36 3.79 -8.94
CA LEU A 64 22.40 2.68 -9.91
C LEU A 64 23.70 2.63 -10.71
N GLU A 65 24.59 3.56 -10.49
CA GLU A 65 25.81 3.75 -11.26
C GLU A 65 26.72 2.51 -11.22
N ALA A 66 26.76 1.82 -10.08
CA ALA A 66 27.55 0.59 -9.90
C ALA A 66 26.98 -0.60 -10.70
N PHE A 67 25.72 -0.52 -11.15
CA PHE A 67 25.01 -1.58 -11.87
C PHE A 67 24.84 -1.26 -13.36
N GLY A 68 25.41 -0.15 -13.84
CA GLY A 68 25.32 0.26 -15.24
C GLY A 68 23.92 0.71 -15.69
N GLY A 69 23.04 1.06 -14.73
CA GLY A 69 21.67 1.51 -15.02
C GLY A 69 21.66 2.95 -15.54
N THR A 70 20.77 3.22 -16.52
CA THR A 70 20.60 4.53 -17.14
C THR A 70 19.36 5.29 -16.63
N GLY A 71 18.46 4.62 -15.91
CA GLY A 71 17.27 5.20 -15.32
C GLY A 71 17.47 5.68 -13.88
N GLU A 72 16.37 5.93 -13.20
CA GLU A 72 16.36 6.38 -11.81
C GLU A 72 15.51 5.45 -10.94
N LEU A 73 16.07 5.01 -9.83
CA LEU A 73 15.35 4.28 -8.79
C LEU A 73 15.22 5.15 -7.55
N TRP A 74 13.98 5.29 -7.09
CA TRP A 74 13.65 6.02 -5.87
C TRP A 74 12.90 5.09 -4.92
N SER A 75 13.11 5.26 -3.62
CA SER A 75 12.34 4.57 -2.59
C SER A 75 11.64 5.56 -1.68
N ALA A 76 10.41 5.24 -1.30
CA ALA A 76 9.63 6.00 -0.34
C ALA A 76 9.02 5.07 0.70
N LEU A 77 9.12 5.48 1.96
CA LEU A 77 8.35 4.92 3.06
C LEU A 77 7.17 5.85 3.33
N LEU A 78 5.97 5.29 3.41
CA LEU A 78 4.80 6.08 3.78
C LEU A 78 4.94 6.59 5.23
N ASP A 79 5.08 7.89 5.37
CA ASP A 79 4.97 8.60 6.65
C ASP A 79 3.63 9.33 6.72
N VAL A 80 2.78 8.93 7.67
CA VAL A 80 1.41 9.42 7.79
C VAL A 80 1.39 10.90 8.14
N ALA A 81 2.22 11.33 9.08
CA ALA A 81 2.24 12.72 9.53
C ALA A 81 2.68 13.66 8.41
N THR A 82 3.79 13.33 7.74
CA THR A 82 4.29 14.10 6.60
C THR A 82 3.27 14.14 5.45
N SER A 83 2.63 13.01 5.15
CA SER A 83 1.62 12.92 4.08
C SER A 83 0.37 13.74 4.42
N LEU A 84 -0.12 13.69 5.68
CA LEU A 84 -1.26 14.47 6.13
C LEU A 84 -0.93 15.97 6.14
N ASN A 85 0.25 16.36 6.64
CA ASN A 85 0.70 17.76 6.60
C ASN A 85 0.74 18.28 5.17
N ARG A 86 1.28 17.49 4.24
CA ARG A 86 1.34 17.84 2.81
C ARG A 86 -0.07 17.98 2.21
N ALA A 87 -0.98 17.07 2.55
CA ALA A 87 -2.38 17.15 2.13
C ALA A 87 -3.04 18.44 2.64
N VAL A 88 -2.86 18.78 3.92
CA VAL A 88 -3.36 20.06 4.48
C VAL A 88 -2.83 21.25 3.71
N LEU A 89 -1.51 21.32 3.48
CA LEU A 89 -0.89 22.43 2.74
C LEU A 89 -1.31 22.49 1.27
N SER A 90 -1.68 21.35 0.67
CA SER A 90 -2.11 21.29 -0.74
C SER A 90 -3.57 21.72 -0.94
N TYR A 91 -4.41 21.64 0.10
CA TYR A 91 -5.86 21.89 -0.04
C TYR A 91 -6.36 23.11 0.74
N ALA A 92 -5.59 23.59 1.71
CA ALA A 92 -6.00 24.69 2.58
C ALA A 92 -5.30 26.00 2.23
N GLU A 93 -6.03 27.10 2.37
CA GLU A 93 -5.42 28.43 2.41
C GLU A 93 -4.48 28.55 3.63
N PRO A 94 -3.42 29.40 3.58
CA PRO A 94 -2.43 29.48 4.67
C PRO A 94 -3.00 29.73 6.07
N LYS A 95 -4.04 30.57 6.17
CA LYS A 95 -4.74 30.82 7.45
C LYS A 95 -5.49 29.58 7.95
N GLN A 96 -6.11 28.84 7.06
CA GLN A 96 -6.84 27.61 7.36
C GLN A 96 -5.86 26.50 7.76
N ALA A 97 -4.76 26.33 7.04
CA ALA A 97 -3.72 25.36 7.36
C ALA A 97 -3.17 25.60 8.77
N LYS A 98 -2.87 26.85 9.13
CA LYS A 98 -2.43 27.21 10.48
C LYS A 98 -3.47 26.82 11.53
N ALA A 99 -4.75 27.16 11.34
CA ALA A 99 -5.82 26.82 12.27
C ALA A 99 -5.97 25.30 12.45
N ILE A 100 -5.76 24.51 11.40
CA ILE A 100 -5.79 23.04 11.45
C ILE A 100 -4.60 22.50 12.24
N PHE A 101 -3.38 22.97 11.97
CA PHE A 101 -2.18 22.51 12.66
C PHE A 101 -2.19 22.83 14.16
N GLU A 102 -2.81 23.93 14.56
CA GLU A 102 -2.95 24.34 15.96
C GLU A 102 -4.14 23.66 16.67
N HIS A 103 -5.02 22.94 15.94
CA HIS A 103 -6.22 22.35 16.51
C HIS A 103 -5.94 21.06 17.29
N PRO A 104 -6.46 20.90 18.55
CA PRO A 104 -6.19 19.71 19.37
C PRO A 104 -6.58 18.38 18.69
N ILE A 105 -7.70 18.34 17.96
CA ILE A 105 -8.14 17.14 17.24
C ILE A 105 -7.15 16.73 16.14
N TYR A 106 -6.44 17.68 15.55
CA TYR A 106 -5.41 17.37 14.55
C TYR A 106 -4.25 16.56 15.15
N HIS A 107 -3.80 16.94 16.34
CA HIS A 107 -2.76 16.22 17.07
C HIS A 107 -3.21 14.81 17.47
N VAL A 108 -4.47 14.66 17.91
CA VAL A 108 -5.06 13.34 18.19
C VAL A 108 -5.09 12.46 16.92
N LEU A 109 -5.42 13.04 15.76
CA LEU A 109 -5.38 12.29 14.49
C LEU A 109 -3.97 11.84 14.13
N LEU A 110 -2.95 12.69 14.32
CA LEU A 110 -1.55 12.34 14.10
C LEU A 110 -1.06 11.24 15.04
N GLU A 111 -1.47 11.27 16.31
CA GLU A 111 -1.07 10.30 17.32
C GLU A 111 -1.79 8.95 17.17
N SER A 112 -3.08 8.97 16.82
CA SER A 112 -3.88 7.74 16.72
C SER A 112 -3.49 6.86 15.54
N MET A 113 -2.89 7.43 14.50
CA MET A 113 -2.40 6.80 13.25
C MET A 113 -3.27 5.66 12.67
N ALA A 114 -4.11 5.03 13.51
CA ALA A 114 -4.95 3.91 13.13
C ALA A 114 -5.98 4.33 12.07
N GLY A 115 -5.87 3.75 10.88
CA GLY A 115 -6.75 4.04 9.75
C GLY A 115 -6.34 5.22 8.86
N MET A 116 -5.39 6.05 9.28
CA MET A 116 -4.87 7.14 8.46
C MET A 116 -3.83 6.67 7.44
N GLN A 117 -3.13 5.58 7.74
CA GLN A 117 -2.08 5.04 6.86
C GLN A 117 -2.62 4.70 5.47
N GLU A 118 -3.75 4.06 5.41
CA GLU A 118 -4.38 3.65 4.16
C GLU A 118 -4.91 4.85 3.37
N LEU A 119 -5.43 5.86 4.06
CA LEU A 119 -5.85 7.11 3.42
C LEU A 119 -4.64 7.83 2.82
N MET A 120 -3.55 7.95 3.57
CA MET A 120 -2.35 8.63 3.12
C MET A 120 -1.60 7.86 2.02
N ALA A 121 -1.77 6.53 1.93
CA ALA A 121 -1.22 5.75 0.84
C ALA A 121 -1.77 6.20 -0.52
N VAL A 122 -3.07 6.44 -0.63
CA VAL A 122 -3.70 6.93 -1.88
C VAL A 122 -3.25 8.35 -2.21
N GLU A 123 -3.12 9.21 -1.20
CA GLU A 123 -2.59 10.58 -1.38
C GLU A 123 -1.13 10.53 -1.87
N ARG A 124 -0.31 9.63 -1.29
CA ARG A 124 1.09 9.47 -1.71
C ARG A 124 1.23 8.96 -3.14
N ILE A 125 0.34 8.06 -3.58
CA ILE A 125 0.27 7.61 -4.97
C ILE A 125 -0.06 8.79 -5.89
N ASP A 126 -1.07 9.60 -5.57
CA ASP A 126 -1.43 10.78 -6.38
C ASP A 126 -0.26 11.77 -6.50
N HIS A 127 0.50 11.99 -5.43
CA HIS A 127 1.70 12.82 -5.47
C HIS A 127 2.80 12.21 -6.35
N ALA A 128 3.07 10.91 -6.23
CA ALA A 128 4.06 10.23 -7.08
C ALA A 128 3.71 10.34 -8.57
N LEU A 129 2.41 10.34 -8.90
CA LEU A 129 1.93 10.58 -10.26
C LEU A 129 2.32 11.99 -10.76
N ALA A 130 2.23 13.00 -9.88
CA ALA A 130 2.58 14.37 -10.21
C ALA A 130 4.10 14.60 -10.29
N ASP A 131 4.91 13.80 -9.57
CA ASP A 131 6.38 13.88 -9.52
C ASP A 131 7.06 13.30 -10.80
N GLY A 132 6.28 12.82 -11.76
CA GLY A 132 6.75 12.36 -13.07
C GLY A 132 7.42 11.01 -13.08
N PHE A 133 7.10 10.11 -12.14
CA PHE A 133 7.53 8.73 -12.20
C PHE A 133 6.83 7.98 -13.35
N GLU A 134 7.58 7.19 -14.10
CA GLU A 134 7.07 6.41 -15.24
C GLU A 134 6.46 5.09 -14.77
N GLU A 135 7.02 4.50 -13.70
CA GLU A 135 6.46 3.31 -13.07
C GLU A 135 6.55 3.39 -11.54
N ILE A 136 5.47 3.00 -10.86
CA ILE A 136 5.35 3.00 -9.40
C ILE A 136 5.09 1.57 -8.93
N PHE A 137 5.95 1.08 -8.04
CA PHE A 137 5.86 -0.24 -7.42
C PHE A 137 5.39 -0.07 -5.98
N ILE A 138 4.22 -0.60 -5.65
CA ILE A 138 3.59 -0.44 -4.33
C ILE A 138 3.68 -1.75 -3.56
N ASP A 139 4.50 -1.76 -2.51
CA ASP A 139 4.60 -2.87 -1.56
C ASP A 139 3.56 -2.67 -0.46
N THR A 140 2.59 -3.59 -0.37
CA THR A 140 1.49 -3.51 0.59
C THR A 140 1.77 -4.27 1.88
N ALA A 141 1.04 -3.89 2.95
CA ALA A 141 1.10 -4.57 4.23
C ALA A 141 0.81 -6.08 4.12
N PRO A 142 1.43 -6.92 4.98
CA PRO A 142 1.29 -8.36 4.91
C PRO A 142 -0.02 -8.79 5.56
N SER A 143 -1.11 -8.92 4.84
CA SER A 143 -2.28 -9.64 5.36
C SER A 143 -3.52 -9.58 4.44
N ARG A 144 -4.62 -10.16 4.93
CA ARG A 144 -5.97 -9.95 4.39
C ARG A 144 -6.37 -8.47 4.38
N HIS A 145 -5.71 -7.64 5.18
CA HIS A 145 -5.83 -6.17 5.22
C HIS A 145 -5.14 -5.46 4.05
N ALA A 146 -4.48 -6.20 3.13
CA ALA A 146 -3.83 -5.61 1.95
C ALA A 146 -4.78 -4.78 1.08
N PHE A 147 -6.09 -4.92 1.22
CA PHE A 147 -7.09 -4.13 0.50
C PHE A 147 -7.60 -2.90 1.26
N GLU A 148 -7.26 -2.76 2.54
CA GLU A 148 -7.72 -1.62 3.34
C GLU A 148 -7.26 -0.30 2.76
N PHE A 149 -6.10 -0.26 2.09
CA PHE A 149 -5.60 0.95 1.45
C PHE A 149 -6.44 1.41 0.26
N VAL A 150 -7.32 0.56 -0.26
CA VAL A 150 -8.31 0.94 -1.29
C VAL A 150 -9.73 1.03 -0.74
N ASP A 151 -10.11 0.14 0.19
CA ASP A 151 -11.46 0.10 0.76
C ASP A 151 -11.71 1.31 1.69
N LYS A 152 -10.78 1.67 2.56
CA LYS A 152 -10.91 2.82 3.48
C LYS A 152 -11.00 4.18 2.77
N PRO A 153 -10.13 4.51 1.78
CA PRO A 153 -10.27 5.74 1.01
C PRO A 153 -11.57 5.82 0.22
N GLU A 154 -12.07 4.71 -0.31
CA GLU A 154 -13.35 4.66 -0.99
C GLU A 154 -14.50 4.98 -0.03
N PHE A 155 -14.55 4.32 1.12
CA PHE A 155 -15.52 4.60 2.18
C PHE A 155 -15.44 6.05 2.68
N PHE A 156 -14.22 6.58 2.90
CA PHE A 156 -14.03 7.97 3.32
C PHE A 156 -14.55 8.96 2.27
N ALA A 157 -14.27 8.71 0.99
CA ALA A 157 -14.73 9.55 -0.10
C ALA A 157 -16.26 9.52 -0.25
N GLU A 158 -16.91 8.40 0.04
CA GLU A 158 -18.36 8.29 0.11
C GLU A 158 -18.92 9.03 1.32
N LEU A 159 -18.35 8.84 2.50
CA LEU A 159 -18.74 9.51 3.74
C LEU A 159 -18.73 11.04 3.60
N VAL A 160 -17.61 11.59 3.09
CA VAL A 160 -17.48 13.04 2.85
C VAL A 160 -18.49 13.54 1.82
N SER A 161 -18.89 12.69 0.88
CA SER A 161 -19.88 13.01 -0.16
C SER A 161 -21.33 12.97 0.35
N PHE A 162 -21.55 12.43 1.54
CA PHE A 162 -22.88 12.24 2.09
C PHE A 162 -23.58 13.60 2.40
N PRO A 163 -24.83 13.81 1.98
CA PRO A 163 -25.51 15.11 2.11
C PRO A 163 -25.56 15.66 3.54
N LEU A 164 -25.65 14.77 4.53
CA LEU A 164 -25.73 15.14 5.95
C LEU A 164 -24.41 15.73 6.46
N VAL A 165 -23.26 15.13 6.08
CA VAL A 165 -21.93 15.64 6.42
C VAL A 165 -21.69 17.01 5.77
N ARG A 166 -22.15 17.17 4.53
CA ARG A 166 -22.14 18.46 3.82
C ARG A 166 -23.02 19.52 4.50
N LEU A 167 -24.16 19.12 5.04
CA LEU A 167 -25.07 20.03 5.70
C LEU A 167 -24.51 20.53 7.03
N VAL A 168 -23.99 19.63 7.87
CA VAL A 168 -23.40 19.99 9.18
C VAL A 168 -22.22 20.97 9.01
N GLY A 169 -21.33 20.74 8.07
CA GLY A 169 -20.18 21.63 7.81
C GLY A 169 -20.57 23.01 7.23
N ARG A 170 -21.71 23.14 6.52
CA ARG A 170 -22.14 24.44 5.94
C ARG A 170 -22.89 25.31 6.93
N THR A 171 -23.56 24.71 7.90
CA THR A 171 -24.50 25.42 8.77
C THR A 171 -23.91 25.80 10.13
N TYR A 172 -22.76 25.19 10.53
CA TYR A 172 -22.17 25.43 11.85
C TYR A 172 -21.81 26.93 12.10
N HIS A 173 -21.09 27.59 11.19
CA HIS A 173 -20.79 29.03 11.28
C HIS A 173 -22.03 29.94 11.19
N TRP A 174 -23.09 29.45 10.53
CA TRP A 174 -24.35 30.17 10.44
C TRP A 174 -25.16 30.04 11.72
N TRP A 175 -24.99 28.93 12.47
CA TRP A 175 -25.65 28.65 13.71
C TRP A 175 -25.18 29.51 14.87
N GLU A 176 -23.87 29.79 14.94
CA GLU A 176 -23.33 30.75 15.90
C GLU A 176 -23.86 32.18 15.68
N ARG A 177 -24.08 32.56 14.42
CA ARG A 177 -24.54 33.92 14.07
C ARG A 177 -26.05 34.13 14.17
N LEU A 178 -26.87 33.11 14.00
CA LEU A 178 -28.32 33.23 13.88
C LEU A 178 -29.14 32.70 15.08
N GLY A 179 -28.51 32.21 16.11
CA GLY A 179 -29.19 31.58 17.26
C GLY A 179 -29.84 30.22 16.88
N MET A 180 -29.86 29.28 17.79
CA MET A 180 -30.28 27.88 17.57
C MET A 180 -31.76 27.66 17.20
N ALA A 181 -32.55 28.71 17.09
CA ALA A 181 -34.03 28.62 16.94
C ALA A 181 -34.53 28.18 15.57
N ARG A 182 -33.65 28.04 14.53
CA ARG A 182 -34.09 27.69 13.15
C ARG A 182 -33.61 26.33 12.66
N LEU A 183 -33.07 25.50 13.54
CA LEU A 183 -32.64 24.16 13.18
C LEU A 183 -33.81 23.19 13.02
N GLY A 184 -33.81 22.43 11.96
CA GLY A 184 -34.75 21.34 11.78
C GLY A 184 -34.56 20.27 12.88
N ARG A 185 -35.66 19.76 13.43
CA ARG A 185 -35.75 18.80 14.54
C ARG A 185 -34.75 17.65 14.48
N ARG A 186 -34.46 17.11 13.28
CA ARG A 186 -33.52 15.99 13.04
C ARG A 186 -32.05 16.35 13.31
N SER A 187 -31.63 17.57 13.00
CA SER A 187 -30.24 18.02 13.24
C SER A 187 -30.00 18.26 14.72
N PHE A 188 -31.03 18.68 15.45
CA PHE A 188 -30.97 18.88 16.90
C PHE A 188 -30.90 17.55 17.67
N GLU A 189 -31.63 16.53 17.21
CA GLU A 189 -31.59 15.19 17.81
C GLU A 189 -30.24 14.50 17.60
N LEU A 190 -29.60 14.69 16.43
CA LEU A 190 -28.28 14.13 16.16
C LEU A 190 -27.20 14.80 17.02
N TYR A 191 -27.23 16.14 17.11
CA TYR A 191 -26.32 16.89 17.96
C TYR A 191 -26.47 16.50 19.43
N GLY A 192 -27.70 16.41 19.94
CA GLY A 192 -27.97 15.99 21.32
C GLY A 192 -27.51 14.58 21.63
N ARG A 193 -27.56 13.65 20.68
CA ARG A 193 -26.98 12.30 20.84
C ARG A 193 -25.46 12.32 20.92
N VAL A 194 -24.79 13.08 20.06
CA VAL A 194 -23.32 13.22 20.06
C VAL A 194 -22.87 13.93 21.33
N GLU A 195 -23.56 15.00 21.73
CA GLU A 195 -23.27 15.73 22.98
C GLU A 195 -23.48 14.85 24.23
N GLY A 196 -24.53 14.02 24.23
CA GLY A 196 -24.80 13.08 25.33
C GLY A 196 -23.75 11.96 25.45
N MET A 197 -23.12 11.57 24.35
CA MET A 197 -22.07 10.53 24.32
C MET A 197 -20.67 11.07 24.64
N LEU A 198 -20.33 12.27 24.17
CA LEU A 198 -18.96 12.80 24.21
C LEU A 198 -18.78 14.01 25.15
N GLY A 199 -19.88 14.59 25.63
CA GLY A 199 -19.87 15.84 26.37
C GLY A 199 -19.81 17.10 25.48
N ALA A 200 -20.33 18.20 25.98
CA ALA A 200 -20.52 19.45 25.20
C ALA A 200 -19.19 20.04 24.67
N SER A 201 -18.12 19.95 25.46
CA SER A 201 -16.81 20.54 25.09
C SER A 201 -16.18 19.79 23.91
N LEU A 202 -16.11 18.45 23.99
CA LEU A 202 -15.51 17.62 22.93
C LEU A 202 -16.35 17.65 21.66
N SER A 203 -17.67 17.63 21.78
CA SER A 203 -18.58 17.74 20.64
C SER A 203 -18.37 19.03 19.86
N ARG A 204 -18.16 20.17 20.55
CA ARG A 204 -17.86 21.45 19.90
C ARG A 204 -16.52 21.41 19.18
N GLN A 205 -15.47 20.92 19.83
CA GLN A 205 -14.14 20.80 19.21
C GLN A 205 -14.17 19.94 17.94
N ILE A 206 -14.89 18.82 17.96
CA ILE A 206 -15.06 17.96 16.80
C ILE A 206 -15.77 18.68 15.67
N LEU A 207 -16.87 19.39 15.96
CA LEU A 207 -17.61 20.13 14.94
C LEU A 207 -16.81 21.30 14.37
N ASP A 208 -16.07 22.02 15.21
CA ASP A 208 -15.19 23.10 14.78
C ASP A 208 -14.09 22.56 13.86
N PHE A 209 -13.40 21.51 14.28
CA PHE A 209 -12.42 20.84 13.45
C PHE A 209 -12.98 20.42 12.08
N PHE A 210 -14.13 19.73 12.07
CA PHE A 210 -14.75 19.33 10.80
C PHE A 210 -15.15 20.52 9.93
N SER A 211 -15.51 21.65 10.51
CA SER A 211 -15.84 22.86 9.73
C SER A 211 -14.63 23.42 8.98
N ILE A 212 -13.47 23.48 9.64
CA ILE A 212 -12.22 23.95 9.05
C ILE A 212 -11.55 22.89 8.16
N PHE A 213 -11.69 21.60 8.48
CA PHE A 213 -11.07 20.49 7.75
C PHE A 213 -11.86 20.07 6.51
N ARG A 214 -13.11 20.50 6.38
CA ARG A 214 -14.03 20.06 5.32
C ARG A 214 -13.46 20.25 3.90
N GLY A 215 -12.87 21.40 3.58
CA GLY A 215 -12.30 21.67 2.24
C GLY A 215 -11.21 20.67 1.89
N ILE A 216 -10.39 20.29 2.88
CA ILE A 216 -9.35 19.27 2.74
C ILE A 216 -9.98 17.90 2.51
N ALA A 217 -10.97 17.51 3.29
CA ALA A 217 -11.67 16.24 3.13
C ALA A 217 -12.33 16.12 1.75
N GLU A 218 -12.96 17.18 1.23
CA GLU A 218 -13.53 17.22 -0.12
C GLU A 218 -12.44 17.15 -1.20
N GLY A 219 -11.31 17.85 -1.02
CA GLY A 219 -10.14 17.78 -1.89
C GLY A 219 -9.57 16.39 -1.97
N TYR A 220 -9.32 15.78 -0.80
CA TYR A 220 -8.88 14.40 -0.67
C TYR A 220 -9.84 13.43 -1.36
N ALA A 221 -11.15 13.52 -1.08
CA ALA A 221 -12.16 12.62 -1.65
C ALA A 221 -12.17 12.65 -3.20
N ARG A 222 -11.99 13.82 -3.80
CA ARG A 222 -11.89 13.95 -5.27
C ARG A 222 -10.65 13.24 -5.82
N ARG A 223 -9.48 13.42 -5.17
CA ARG A 223 -8.23 12.77 -5.60
C ARG A 223 -8.29 11.26 -5.36
N ALA A 224 -8.76 10.83 -4.21
CA ALA A 224 -8.91 9.40 -3.88
C ALA A 224 -9.77 8.69 -4.95
N LYS A 225 -10.91 9.26 -5.35
CA LYS A 225 -11.75 8.72 -6.43
C LYS A 225 -10.99 8.60 -7.75
N ARG A 226 -10.19 9.62 -8.11
CA ARG A 226 -9.37 9.59 -9.34
C ARG A 226 -8.29 8.52 -9.27
N THR A 227 -7.55 8.45 -8.17
CA THR A 227 -6.49 7.45 -7.97
C THR A 227 -7.05 6.04 -7.95
N LEU A 228 -8.17 5.81 -7.26
CA LEU A 228 -8.85 4.50 -7.27
C LEU A 228 -9.37 4.11 -8.66
N ALA A 229 -9.84 5.06 -9.46
CA ALA A 229 -10.20 4.81 -10.85
C ALA A 229 -8.97 4.39 -11.70
N LEU A 230 -7.81 5.00 -11.48
CA LEU A 230 -6.56 4.58 -12.11
C LEU A 230 -6.13 3.18 -11.67
N LEU A 231 -6.28 2.84 -10.39
CA LEU A 231 -5.97 1.49 -9.87
C LEU A 231 -6.90 0.41 -10.46
N ARG A 232 -8.10 0.78 -10.92
CA ARG A 232 -9.04 -0.13 -11.62
C ARG A 232 -8.82 -0.19 -13.13
N ASN A 233 -8.02 0.72 -13.69
CA ASN A 233 -7.76 0.76 -15.12
C ASN A 233 -6.64 -0.24 -15.51
N PRO A 234 -6.92 -1.31 -16.30
CA PRO A 234 -5.94 -2.31 -16.68
C PRO A 234 -4.82 -1.79 -17.59
N GLN A 235 -4.98 -0.61 -18.19
CA GLN A 235 -3.92 0.04 -18.97
C GLN A 235 -2.95 0.85 -18.09
N ALA A 236 -3.39 1.26 -16.91
CA ALA A 236 -2.60 2.08 -15.99
C ALA A 236 -2.05 1.29 -14.81
N SER A 237 -2.73 0.24 -14.38
CA SER A 237 -2.34 -0.51 -13.18
C SER A 237 -2.43 -2.01 -13.34
N SER A 238 -1.70 -2.73 -12.49
CA SER A 238 -1.69 -4.18 -12.44
C SER A 238 -1.39 -4.65 -11.02
N PHE A 239 -2.21 -5.55 -10.52
CA PHE A 239 -1.95 -6.22 -9.25
C PHE A 239 -1.11 -7.47 -9.48
N VAL A 240 -0.08 -7.64 -8.66
CA VAL A 240 0.83 -8.78 -8.64
C VAL A 240 0.61 -9.56 -7.37
N ILE A 241 0.09 -10.77 -7.48
CA ILE A 241 -0.08 -11.68 -6.34
C ILE A 241 1.26 -12.37 -6.08
N VAL A 242 1.80 -12.24 -4.86
CA VAL A 242 3.03 -12.91 -4.44
C VAL A 242 2.71 -13.98 -3.40
N THR A 243 3.18 -15.18 -3.62
CA THR A 243 2.94 -16.34 -2.76
C THR A 243 4.16 -17.26 -2.70
N THR A 244 4.06 -18.38 -1.98
CA THR A 244 5.09 -19.44 -1.93
C THR A 244 4.49 -20.77 -2.35
N PRO A 245 5.25 -21.79 -2.74
CA PRO A 245 4.73 -23.03 -3.32
C PRO A 245 3.58 -23.66 -2.54
N PHE A 246 3.73 -23.80 -1.21
CA PHE A 246 2.71 -24.46 -0.37
C PHE A 246 1.50 -23.60 -0.03
N LYS A 247 1.57 -22.30 -0.27
CA LYS A 247 0.46 -21.35 -0.05
C LYS A 247 -0.24 -20.95 -1.34
N ALA A 248 0.38 -21.19 -2.50
CA ALA A 248 -0.02 -20.64 -3.79
C ALA A 248 -1.48 -20.90 -4.15
N ASN A 249 -1.96 -22.13 -4.01
CA ASN A 249 -3.34 -22.46 -4.37
C ASN A 249 -4.36 -21.76 -3.47
N ARG A 250 -4.15 -21.75 -2.15
CA ARG A 250 -5.09 -21.14 -1.20
C ARG A 250 -5.02 -19.63 -1.18
N ASP A 251 -3.82 -19.08 -1.03
CA ASP A 251 -3.64 -17.65 -0.89
C ASP A 251 -3.76 -16.95 -2.26
N GLY A 252 -3.25 -17.59 -3.33
CA GLY A 252 -3.39 -17.10 -4.70
C GLY A 252 -4.85 -16.99 -5.13
N GLU A 253 -5.67 -18.02 -4.85
CA GLU A 253 -7.10 -18.03 -5.14
C GLU A 253 -7.84 -16.95 -4.34
N TYR A 254 -7.56 -16.84 -3.05
CA TYR A 254 -8.15 -15.81 -2.19
C TYR A 254 -7.89 -14.39 -2.74
N PHE A 255 -6.62 -14.05 -3.02
CA PHE A 255 -6.27 -12.72 -3.52
C PHE A 255 -6.84 -12.47 -4.91
N TRP A 256 -6.86 -13.48 -5.78
CA TRP A 256 -7.43 -13.36 -7.11
C TRP A 256 -8.94 -13.07 -7.06
N GLU A 257 -9.70 -13.80 -6.22
CA GLU A 257 -11.14 -13.56 -6.03
C GLU A 257 -11.41 -12.18 -5.46
N GLU A 258 -10.68 -11.77 -4.42
CA GLU A 258 -10.87 -10.47 -3.77
C GLU A 258 -10.57 -9.29 -4.71
N LEU A 259 -9.53 -9.42 -5.55
CA LEU A 259 -9.22 -8.43 -6.58
C LEU A 259 -10.32 -8.36 -7.64
N ARG A 260 -10.83 -9.51 -8.09
CA ARG A 260 -11.94 -9.57 -9.05
C ARG A 260 -13.22 -8.93 -8.51
N LYS A 261 -13.60 -9.24 -7.28
CA LYS A 261 -14.77 -8.64 -6.61
C LYS A 261 -14.70 -7.13 -6.62
N ARG A 262 -13.50 -6.56 -6.42
CA ARG A 262 -13.23 -5.11 -6.41
C ARG A 262 -12.96 -4.52 -7.80
N LYS A 263 -13.00 -5.34 -8.85
CA LYS A 263 -12.72 -4.95 -10.25
C LYS A 263 -11.30 -4.42 -10.45
N PHE A 264 -10.32 -4.96 -9.72
CA PHE A 264 -8.92 -4.63 -9.91
C PHE A 264 -8.25 -5.58 -10.93
N PRO A 265 -7.40 -5.06 -11.82
CA PRO A 265 -6.73 -5.86 -12.83
C PRO A 265 -5.61 -6.70 -12.21
N VAL A 266 -5.70 -8.02 -12.33
CA VAL A 266 -4.64 -8.95 -11.93
C VAL A 266 -3.77 -9.23 -13.14
N GLY A 267 -2.51 -8.80 -13.10
CA GLY A 267 -1.56 -8.98 -14.20
C GLY A 267 -0.62 -10.16 -14.02
N ALA A 268 -0.25 -10.46 -12.77
CA ALA A 268 0.72 -11.52 -12.51
C ALA A 268 0.46 -12.27 -11.19
N LEU A 269 0.90 -13.53 -11.17
CA LEU A 269 1.10 -14.32 -9.96
C LEU A 269 2.57 -14.76 -9.92
N VAL A 270 3.25 -14.44 -8.82
CA VAL A 270 4.65 -14.79 -8.56
C VAL A 270 4.68 -15.81 -7.44
N VAL A 271 5.16 -17.01 -7.74
CA VAL A 271 5.45 -18.03 -6.74
C VAL A 271 6.92 -17.89 -6.36
N ASN A 272 7.15 -17.28 -5.22
CA ASN A 272 8.49 -16.99 -4.69
C ASN A 272 9.02 -18.16 -3.84
N ARG A 273 10.34 -18.27 -3.70
CA ARG A 273 11.02 -19.29 -2.91
C ARG A 273 10.74 -20.71 -3.41
N VAL A 274 10.76 -20.89 -4.71
CA VAL A 274 10.65 -22.22 -5.32
C VAL A 274 12.04 -22.86 -5.32
N TRP A 275 12.21 -23.97 -4.62
CA TRP A 275 13.48 -24.69 -4.67
C TRP A 275 13.75 -25.14 -6.09
N PRO A 276 14.98 -24.89 -6.60
CA PRO A 276 15.35 -25.30 -7.94
C PRO A 276 15.38 -26.84 -8.04
N ARG A 277 15.33 -27.35 -9.26
CA ARG A 277 15.50 -28.78 -9.46
C ARG A 277 16.87 -29.20 -8.97
N PHE A 278 16.92 -30.28 -8.23
CA PHE A 278 18.12 -30.80 -7.61
C PHE A 278 18.37 -32.23 -8.12
N ASP A 279 19.04 -32.32 -9.26
CA ASP A 279 19.36 -33.60 -9.93
C ASP A 279 20.83 -33.91 -9.72
N VAL A 280 21.13 -34.54 -8.57
CA VAL A 280 22.48 -35.02 -8.24
C VAL A 280 22.48 -36.53 -8.19
N SER A 281 23.36 -37.13 -8.96
CA SER A 281 23.65 -38.56 -8.88
C SER A 281 24.84 -38.78 -7.97
N LEU A 282 24.69 -39.64 -6.98
CA LEU A 282 25.75 -40.03 -6.06
C LEU A 282 26.39 -41.35 -6.50
N ASP A 283 27.66 -41.50 -6.17
CA ASP A 283 28.33 -42.78 -6.24
C ASP A 283 27.56 -43.81 -5.36
N PRO A 284 27.34 -45.07 -5.81
CA PRO A 284 26.70 -46.11 -5.03
C PRO A 284 27.37 -46.35 -3.65
N ASP A 285 28.68 -46.09 -3.55
CA ASP A 285 29.45 -46.25 -2.31
C ASP A 285 29.53 -44.98 -1.45
N ALA A 286 28.78 -43.90 -1.80
CA ALA A 286 28.73 -42.69 -1.04
C ALA A 286 28.28 -42.92 0.41
N PRO A 287 28.82 -42.19 1.40
CA PRO A 287 28.45 -42.29 2.80
C PRO A 287 26.92 -42.14 2.99
N LEU A 288 26.35 -42.94 3.90
CA LEU A 288 24.89 -42.95 4.17
C LEU A 288 24.34 -41.53 4.46
N VAL A 289 25.05 -40.76 5.30
CA VAL A 289 24.67 -39.35 5.62
C VAL A 289 24.56 -38.48 4.37
N LEU A 290 25.46 -38.64 3.42
CA LEU A 290 25.43 -37.88 2.17
C LEU A 290 24.23 -38.33 1.31
N ARG A 291 23.98 -39.63 1.22
CA ARG A 291 22.84 -40.14 0.48
C ARG A 291 21.50 -39.65 1.07
N ASP A 292 21.35 -39.69 2.40
CA ASP A 292 20.16 -39.23 3.08
C ASP A 292 19.96 -37.73 2.88
N THR A 293 21.04 -36.95 2.96
CA THR A 293 21.02 -35.48 2.73
C THR A 293 20.56 -35.16 1.29
N VAL A 294 21.15 -35.81 0.29
CA VAL A 294 20.78 -35.60 -1.11
C VAL A 294 19.34 -36.02 -1.38
N ALA A 295 18.92 -37.17 -0.84
CA ALA A 295 17.53 -37.64 -0.97
C ALA A 295 16.53 -36.64 -0.35
N TRP A 296 16.87 -36.04 0.80
CA TRP A 296 16.03 -34.99 1.43
C TRP A 296 15.91 -33.76 0.51
N TYR A 297 17.04 -33.26 -0.03
CA TYR A 297 17.01 -32.12 -0.94
C TYR A 297 16.21 -32.41 -2.21
N GLN A 298 16.35 -33.61 -2.79
CA GLN A 298 15.58 -34.05 -3.97
C GLN A 298 14.10 -34.09 -3.67
N ASN A 299 13.69 -34.63 -2.52
CA ASN A 299 12.28 -34.69 -2.10
C ASN A 299 11.68 -33.30 -1.91
N VAL A 300 12.41 -32.38 -1.25
CA VAL A 300 11.96 -30.98 -1.07
C VAL A 300 11.82 -30.29 -2.43
N SER A 301 12.85 -30.38 -3.28
CA SER A 301 12.81 -29.81 -4.63
C SER A 301 11.62 -30.33 -5.43
N GLN A 302 11.42 -31.65 -5.45
CA GLN A 302 10.31 -32.29 -6.16
C GLN A 302 8.94 -31.80 -5.64
N ALA A 303 8.77 -31.69 -4.32
CA ALA A 303 7.55 -31.18 -3.72
C ALA A 303 7.26 -29.72 -4.15
N HIS A 304 8.29 -28.84 -4.21
CA HIS A 304 8.16 -27.48 -4.68
C HIS A 304 7.79 -27.42 -6.17
N GLN A 305 8.44 -28.25 -7.02
CA GLN A 305 8.11 -28.31 -8.45
C GLN A 305 6.69 -28.81 -8.70
N GLN A 306 6.25 -29.83 -7.98
CA GLN A 306 4.85 -30.31 -8.07
C GLN A 306 3.84 -29.21 -7.68
N LYS A 307 4.14 -28.44 -6.61
CA LYS A 307 3.29 -27.31 -6.20
C LYS A 307 3.27 -26.19 -7.24
N TRP A 308 4.39 -25.89 -7.85
CA TRP A 308 4.47 -24.97 -8.97
C TRP A 308 3.61 -25.43 -10.14
N GLU A 309 3.73 -26.69 -10.58
CA GLU A 309 2.94 -27.25 -11.67
C GLU A 309 1.43 -27.22 -11.39
N GLN A 310 1.01 -27.60 -10.16
CA GLN A 310 -0.38 -27.50 -9.73
C GLN A 310 -0.90 -26.06 -9.78
N THR A 311 -0.10 -25.10 -9.32
CA THR A 311 -0.46 -23.68 -9.36
C THR A 311 -0.54 -23.18 -10.77
N SER A 312 0.42 -23.54 -11.62
CA SER A 312 0.44 -23.17 -13.04
C SER A 312 -0.80 -23.65 -13.76
N ALA A 313 -1.21 -24.88 -13.52
CA ALA A 313 -2.42 -25.46 -14.11
C ALA A 313 -3.69 -24.75 -13.60
N ALA A 314 -3.77 -24.45 -12.30
CA ALA A 314 -4.93 -23.79 -11.70
C ALA A 314 -5.14 -22.34 -12.20
N PHE A 315 -4.08 -21.63 -12.51
CA PHE A 315 -4.14 -20.22 -12.95
C PHE A 315 -3.94 -20.04 -14.46
N ALA A 316 -3.75 -21.12 -15.23
CA ALA A 316 -3.63 -21.07 -16.68
C ALA A 316 -4.86 -20.39 -17.32
N GLY A 317 -4.62 -19.42 -18.18
CA GLY A 317 -5.67 -18.62 -18.84
C GLY A 317 -6.43 -17.63 -17.95
N ARG A 318 -6.20 -17.65 -16.63
CA ARG A 318 -6.85 -16.73 -15.67
C ARG A 318 -6.00 -15.49 -15.39
N ILE A 319 -4.68 -15.65 -15.42
CA ILE A 319 -3.70 -14.60 -15.13
C ILE A 319 -2.74 -14.50 -16.32
N ARG A 320 -2.41 -13.27 -16.72
CA ARG A 320 -1.59 -13.00 -17.90
C ARG A 320 -0.15 -13.50 -17.74
N THR A 321 0.43 -13.29 -16.58
CA THR A 321 1.83 -13.65 -16.29
C THR A 321 1.88 -14.54 -15.06
N LEU A 322 2.46 -15.71 -15.23
CA LEU A 322 2.74 -16.65 -14.14
C LEU A 322 4.24 -16.92 -14.14
N THR A 323 4.87 -16.72 -13.00
CA THR A 323 6.32 -16.87 -12.88
C THR A 323 6.71 -17.44 -11.53
N GLN A 324 7.87 -18.10 -11.48
CA GLN A 324 8.49 -18.56 -10.25
C GLN A 324 9.80 -17.80 -10.02
N VAL A 325 10.11 -17.59 -8.74
CA VAL A 325 11.38 -17.03 -8.29
C VAL A 325 12.05 -18.11 -7.43
N PRO A 326 13.32 -18.46 -7.71
CA PRO A 326 13.99 -19.50 -6.94
C PRO A 326 14.23 -19.06 -5.49
N GLU A 327 14.31 -20.03 -4.59
CA GLU A 327 14.88 -19.79 -3.25
C GLU A 327 16.38 -19.48 -3.44
N LEU A 328 16.80 -18.40 -2.82
CA LEU A 328 18.21 -17.98 -2.85
C LEU A 328 18.97 -18.60 -1.67
N SER A 329 20.26 -18.81 -1.83
CA SER A 329 21.15 -19.34 -0.79
C SER A 329 21.45 -18.32 0.32
N GLU A 330 21.27 -17.04 0.01
CA GLU A 330 21.54 -15.93 0.91
C GLU A 330 20.33 -15.01 1.04
N ASP A 331 20.26 -14.29 2.15
CA ASP A 331 19.23 -13.27 2.36
C ASP A 331 19.49 -12.05 1.45
N ILE A 332 18.40 -11.43 0.99
CA ILE A 332 18.47 -10.20 0.20
C ILE A 332 18.67 -9.03 1.17
N ASP A 333 19.90 -8.51 1.25
CA ASP A 333 20.28 -7.40 2.12
C ASP A 333 20.89 -6.20 1.34
N GLY A 334 20.57 -6.08 0.06
CA GLY A 334 20.98 -4.98 -0.79
C GLY A 334 20.71 -5.22 -2.27
N LEU A 335 21.15 -4.26 -3.10
CA LEU A 335 20.94 -4.31 -4.55
C LEU A 335 21.82 -5.35 -5.25
N ALA A 336 22.88 -5.83 -4.61
CA ALA A 336 23.82 -6.79 -5.20
C ALA A 336 23.39 -8.25 -4.99
N ALA A 337 22.44 -8.49 -4.09
CA ALA A 337 21.86 -9.82 -3.86
C ALA A 337 20.70 -10.05 -4.83
#